data_b22878307fb9cc7b1611cf152846433e
#
_entry.id   b22878307fb9cc7b1611cf152846433e
#
_cell.length_a   1.000
_cell.length_b   1.000
_cell.length_c   1.000
_cell.angle_alpha   90.00
_cell.angle_beta   90.00
_cell.angle_gamma   90.00
#
_symmetry.space_group_name_H-M   'P 1'
#
loop_
_entity.id
_entity.type
_entity.pdbx_description
1 polymer ?
#
loop_
_entity_poly.entity_id
_entity_poly.type
_entity_poly.pdbx_seq_one_letter_code
_entity_poly.pdbx_strand_id
1 'polypeptide(L)'
;YSSAASDVYKRQAMGVDQNEAKDEGAGDQGLMFGYAVDETESYMPAPIYYSHLILKELSEIRHSKKVNFLGPDSKSQLSVKYDGSKPIGAKKIVVSTQHEENYNQKDLKEFIVEVVKKVLPKEWSYNSDDILVNPTGRFVIGGPDGDTGLTGRKIIVDTYGGSAQHGGG
;
A
#
# COMPACT_ATOMS: atom_id res chain seq x y z
N TYR A 1 42.68 3.70 -2.98
CA TYR A 1 41.64 4.53 -2.33
C TYR A 1 42.26 5.89 -2.01
N SER A 2 41.58 6.98 -2.35
CA SER A 2 42.08 8.30 -2.06
C SER A 2 41.90 8.61 -0.55
N SER A 3 42.83 9.33 0.04
CA SER A 3 42.72 9.80 1.43
C SER A 3 41.45 10.62 1.67
N ALA A 4 40.97 11.35 0.67
CA ALA A 4 39.72 12.12 0.73
C ALA A 4 38.47 11.22 0.96
N ALA A 5 38.38 10.06 0.30
CA ALA A 5 37.28 9.14 0.51
C ALA A 5 37.29 8.54 1.92
N SER A 6 38.46 8.25 2.47
CA SER A 6 38.63 7.79 3.85
C SER A 6 38.21 8.86 4.88
N ASP A 7 38.50 10.13 4.62
CA ASP A 7 38.15 11.23 5.53
C ASP A 7 36.64 11.52 5.49
N VAL A 8 35.98 11.39 4.32
CA VAL A 8 34.52 11.50 4.19
C VAL A 8 33.83 10.40 5.00
N TYR A 9 34.26 9.14 4.85
CA TYR A 9 33.74 8.04 5.64
C TYR A 9 33.85 8.25 7.15
N LYS A 10 35.03 8.68 7.62
CA LYS A 10 35.25 8.98 9.05
C LYS A 10 34.33 10.08 9.57
N ARG A 11 34.09 11.12 8.78
CA ARG A 11 33.19 12.22 9.17
C ARG A 11 31.75 11.77 9.24
N GLN A 12 31.31 10.91 8.33
CA GLN A 12 29.97 10.32 8.38
C GLN A 12 29.77 9.39 9.60
N ALA A 13 30.78 8.55 9.89
CA ALA A 13 30.78 7.67 11.05
C ALA A 13 30.69 8.44 12.38
N MET A 14 31.33 9.61 12.49
CA MET A 14 31.23 10.50 13.67
C MET A 14 29.80 10.91 13.99
N GLY A 15 28.90 10.98 13.00
CA GLY A 15 27.47 11.29 13.16
C GLY A 15 26.64 10.10 13.64
N VAL A 16 27.09 8.88 13.38
CA VAL A 16 26.34 7.63 13.61
C VAL A 16 26.83 6.89 14.85
N ASP A 17 28.16 6.72 15.00
CA ASP A 17 28.73 5.83 15.98
C ASP A 17 28.48 6.31 17.42
N GLN A 18 28.06 5.37 18.26
CA GLN A 18 27.89 5.57 19.69
C GLN A 18 29.28 5.77 20.36
N ASN A 19 29.35 6.66 21.35
CA ASN A 19 30.49 6.82 22.23
C ASN A 19 30.04 7.17 23.66
N GLU A 20 30.98 7.36 24.60
CA GLU A 20 30.67 7.63 26.01
C GLU A 20 29.78 8.88 26.25
N ALA A 21 29.78 9.83 25.32
CA ALA A 21 29.04 11.09 25.43
C ALA A 21 27.80 11.18 24.52
N LYS A 22 27.53 10.14 23.68
CA LYS A 22 26.53 10.23 22.64
C LYS A 22 25.98 8.84 22.29
N ASP A 23 24.65 8.70 22.25
CA ASP A 23 23.97 7.55 21.71
C ASP A 23 24.16 7.41 20.19
N GLU A 24 23.89 6.21 19.66
CA GLU A 24 23.93 5.95 18.22
C GLU A 24 22.99 6.91 17.48
N GLY A 25 23.48 7.50 16.41
CA GLY A 25 22.78 8.48 15.61
C GLY A 25 22.34 7.95 14.25
N ALA A 26 21.43 8.65 13.58
CA ALA A 26 20.95 8.29 12.26
C ALA A 26 21.88 8.69 11.10
N GLY A 27 22.93 9.43 11.39
CA GLY A 27 24.06 9.70 10.49
C GLY A 27 23.90 10.83 9.49
N ASP A 28 22.72 11.28 9.16
CA ASP A 28 22.51 12.31 8.15
C ASP A 28 21.26 13.16 8.46
N GLN A 29 20.94 14.06 7.55
CA GLN A 29 19.74 14.89 7.62
C GLN A 29 18.46 14.02 7.61
N GLY A 30 17.45 14.46 8.33
CA GLY A 30 16.15 13.83 8.35
C GLY A 30 15.05 14.86 8.15
N LEU A 31 14.03 14.49 7.37
CA LEU A 31 12.81 15.25 7.20
C LEU A 31 11.62 14.31 7.36
N MET A 32 10.71 14.63 8.28
CA MET A 32 9.53 13.83 8.56
C MET A 32 8.28 14.64 8.28
N PHE A 33 7.29 13.99 7.64
CA PHE A 33 5.96 14.53 7.45
C PHE A 33 4.97 13.73 8.28
N GLY A 34 4.18 14.42 9.10
CA GLY A 34 3.04 13.87 9.81
C GLY A 34 1.75 14.42 9.24
N TYR A 35 0.73 13.57 9.08
CA TYR A 35 -0.58 13.95 8.57
C TYR A 35 -1.67 13.13 9.25
N ALA A 36 -2.76 13.79 9.63
CA ALA A 36 -3.92 13.12 10.22
C ALA A 36 -5.20 13.82 9.75
N VAL A 37 -6.23 13.02 9.51
CA VAL A 37 -7.58 13.48 9.13
C VAL A 37 -8.63 12.68 9.88
N ASP A 38 -9.77 13.28 10.12
CA ASP A 38 -10.92 12.64 10.79
C ASP A 38 -11.84 11.94 9.77
N GLU A 39 -11.24 11.06 8.94
CA GLU A 39 -11.95 10.30 7.90
C GLU A 39 -12.13 8.82 8.27
N THR A 40 -11.29 8.32 9.14
CA THR A 40 -11.24 6.91 9.57
C THR A 40 -10.89 6.83 11.06
N GLU A 41 -11.20 5.71 11.68
CA GLU A 41 -10.89 5.47 13.11
C GLU A 41 -9.38 5.52 13.44
N SER A 42 -8.51 5.32 12.45
CA SER A 42 -7.06 5.42 12.59
C SER A 42 -6.49 6.78 12.24
N TYR A 43 -7.34 7.77 11.95
CA TYR A 43 -6.96 9.10 11.48
C TYR A 43 -6.15 9.12 10.18
N MET A 44 -6.23 8.04 9.41
CA MET A 44 -5.61 7.91 8.09
C MET A 44 -6.57 8.37 6.99
N PRO A 45 -6.07 8.91 5.86
CA PRO A 45 -6.90 9.25 4.71
C PRO A 45 -7.65 8.04 4.17
N ALA A 46 -8.94 8.21 3.90
CA ALA A 46 -9.82 7.13 3.47
C ALA A 46 -9.32 6.34 2.23
N PRO A 47 -8.75 6.97 1.18
CA PRO A 47 -8.29 6.22 0.01
C PRO A 47 -7.24 5.16 0.33
N ILE A 48 -6.20 5.50 1.07
CA ILE A 48 -5.14 4.54 1.41
C ILE A 48 -5.60 3.56 2.48
N TYR A 49 -6.36 4.02 3.46
CA TYR A 49 -6.87 3.18 4.55
C TYR A 49 -7.71 2.02 4.01
N TYR A 50 -8.73 2.30 3.21
CA TYR A 50 -9.59 1.25 2.66
C TYR A 50 -8.89 0.42 1.57
N SER A 51 -7.95 0.99 0.81
CA SER A 51 -7.11 0.21 -0.09
C SER A 51 -6.32 -0.86 0.67
N HIS A 52 -5.72 -0.51 1.79
CA HIS A 52 -5.00 -1.44 2.66
C HIS A 52 -5.92 -2.48 3.29
N LEU A 53 -7.13 -2.08 3.74
CA LEU A 53 -8.08 -3.02 4.34
C LEU A 53 -8.56 -4.08 3.33
N ILE A 54 -8.77 -3.73 2.07
CA ILE A 54 -9.10 -4.69 1.01
C ILE A 54 -7.99 -5.76 0.89
N LEU A 55 -6.72 -5.33 0.84
CA LEU A 55 -5.60 -6.26 0.74
C LEU A 55 -5.39 -7.09 2.00
N LYS A 56 -5.64 -6.49 3.17
CA LYS A 56 -5.59 -7.20 4.45
C LYS A 56 -6.65 -8.32 4.49
N GLU A 57 -7.88 -8.03 4.09
CA GLU A 57 -8.95 -9.04 4.01
C GLU A 57 -8.59 -10.18 3.05
N LEU A 58 -8.06 -9.86 1.85
CA LEU A 58 -7.59 -10.88 0.90
C LEU A 58 -6.48 -11.76 1.51
N SER A 59 -5.54 -11.14 2.21
CA SER A 59 -4.47 -11.87 2.91
C SER A 59 -5.01 -12.79 4.00
N GLU A 60 -5.96 -12.32 4.81
CA GLU A 60 -6.60 -13.12 5.86
C GLU A 60 -7.37 -14.30 5.29
N ILE A 61 -8.12 -14.09 4.21
CA ILE A 61 -8.84 -15.18 3.52
C ILE A 61 -7.85 -16.23 2.99
N ARG A 62 -6.77 -15.81 2.35
CA ARG A 62 -5.73 -16.69 1.82
C ARG A 62 -5.05 -17.50 2.94
N HIS A 63 -4.63 -16.85 4.03
CA HIS A 63 -3.98 -17.52 5.16
C HIS A 63 -4.92 -18.45 5.93
N SER A 64 -6.22 -18.15 5.97
CA SER A 64 -7.22 -19.03 6.59
C SER A 64 -7.49 -20.31 5.80
N LYS A 65 -6.91 -20.44 4.58
CA LYS A 65 -7.12 -21.56 3.66
C LYS A 65 -8.59 -21.81 3.29
N LYS A 66 -9.44 -20.80 3.43
CA LYS A 66 -10.86 -20.87 3.00
C LYS A 66 -11.00 -20.96 1.49
N VAL A 67 -10.00 -20.41 0.78
CA VAL A 67 -9.87 -20.50 -0.67
C VAL A 67 -8.43 -20.90 -1.02
N ASN A 68 -8.25 -21.55 -2.14
CA ASN A 68 -6.95 -22.04 -2.61
C ASN A 68 -6.47 -21.35 -3.89
N PHE A 69 -7.33 -20.54 -4.52
CA PHE A 69 -7.02 -19.93 -5.82
C PHE A 69 -6.29 -18.58 -5.71
N LEU A 70 -6.20 -17.97 -4.53
CA LEU A 70 -5.54 -16.68 -4.33
C LEU A 70 -4.03 -16.84 -4.14
N GLY A 71 -3.24 -16.15 -4.98
CA GLY A 71 -1.81 -15.95 -4.78
C GLY A 71 -1.50 -14.80 -3.81
N PRO A 72 -0.22 -14.66 -3.40
CA PRO A 72 0.18 -13.66 -2.41
C PRO A 72 0.30 -12.24 -2.95
N ASP A 73 0.47 -12.06 -4.26
CA ASP A 73 0.67 -10.73 -4.85
C ASP A 73 -0.67 -10.07 -5.16
N SER A 74 -0.87 -8.88 -4.60
CA SER A 74 -2.10 -8.12 -4.82
C SER A 74 -1.85 -6.62 -4.73
N LYS A 75 -2.61 -5.86 -5.50
CA LYS A 75 -2.59 -4.39 -5.51
C LYS A 75 -4.03 -3.87 -5.44
N SER A 76 -4.24 -2.77 -4.74
CA SER A 76 -5.54 -2.09 -4.74
C SER A 76 -5.38 -0.58 -4.89
N GLN A 77 -6.38 0.03 -5.51
CA GLN A 77 -6.48 1.47 -5.67
C GLN A 77 -7.93 1.89 -5.47
N LEU A 78 -8.13 2.97 -4.74
CA LEU A 78 -9.45 3.50 -4.43
C LEU A 78 -9.51 4.99 -4.75
N SER A 79 -10.46 5.38 -5.63
CA SER A 79 -10.80 6.77 -5.89
C SER A 79 -12.05 7.12 -5.09
N VAL A 80 -11.90 7.96 -4.07
CA VAL A 80 -12.97 8.33 -3.12
C VAL A 80 -13.71 9.57 -3.60
N LYS A 81 -15.03 9.59 -3.40
CA LYS A 81 -15.87 10.78 -3.58
C LYS A 81 -15.99 11.50 -2.25
N TYR A 82 -15.85 12.81 -2.29
CA TYR A 82 -15.99 13.67 -1.12
C TYR A 82 -17.15 14.65 -1.26
N ASP A 83 -17.79 14.95 -0.15
CA ASP A 83 -18.64 16.12 0.03
C ASP A 83 -17.98 17.03 1.07
N GLY A 84 -17.42 18.15 0.62
CA GLY A 84 -16.49 18.94 1.42
C GLY A 84 -15.27 18.11 1.84
N SER A 85 -15.08 17.91 3.13
CA SER A 85 -14.01 17.08 3.71
C SER A 85 -14.44 15.65 4.05
N LYS A 86 -15.72 15.29 3.85
CA LYS A 86 -16.27 14.00 4.25
C LYS A 86 -16.24 13.00 3.09
N PRO A 87 -15.64 11.80 3.23
CA PRO A 87 -15.73 10.76 2.24
C PRO A 87 -17.14 10.17 2.21
N ILE A 88 -17.77 10.12 1.04
CA ILE A 88 -19.17 9.71 0.86
C ILE A 88 -19.36 8.51 -0.07
N GLY A 89 -18.29 8.05 -0.70
CA GLY A 89 -18.39 6.93 -1.63
C GLY A 89 -17.12 6.68 -2.42
N ALA A 90 -17.17 5.70 -3.29
CA ALA A 90 -16.09 5.40 -4.23
C ALA A 90 -16.53 5.68 -5.67
N LYS A 91 -15.64 6.28 -6.46
CA LYS A 91 -15.82 6.51 -7.90
C LYS A 91 -15.26 5.35 -8.72
N LYS A 92 -14.14 4.79 -8.27
CA LYS A 92 -13.46 3.68 -8.93
C LYS A 92 -12.69 2.86 -7.91
N ILE A 93 -12.77 1.56 -8.02
CA ILE A 93 -12.06 0.61 -7.18
C ILE A 93 -11.33 -0.34 -8.11
N VAL A 94 -10.01 -0.42 -8.02
CA VAL A 94 -9.21 -1.36 -8.81
C VAL A 94 -8.55 -2.34 -7.87
N VAL A 95 -8.76 -3.63 -8.09
CA VAL A 95 -8.09 -4.70 -7.35
C VAL A 95 -7.44 -5.63 -8.37
N SER A 96 -6.12 -5.70 -8.31
CA SER A 96 -5.35 -6.69 -9.06
C SER A 96 -4.84 -7.73 -8.07
N THR A 97 -5.21 -8.99 -8.26
CA THR A 97 -4.80 -10.08 -7.36
C THR A 97 -4.35 -11.28 -8.15
N GLN A 98 -3.26 -11.86 -7.71
CA GLN A 98 -2.72 -13.09 -8.26
C GLN A 98 -3.68 -14.26 -7.98
N HIS A 99 -3.86 -15.11 -8.99
CA HIS A 99 -4.75 -16.27 -8.91
C HIS A 99 -4.18 -17.46 -9.66
N GLU A 100 -4.69 -18.66 -9.36
CA GLU A 100 -4.34 -19.87 -10.09
C GLU A 100 -4.72 -19.78 -11.57
N GLU A 101 -3.94 -20.47 -12.41
CA GLU A 101 -4.02 -20.38 -13.86
C GLU A 101 -5.40 -20.71 -14.42
N ASN A 102 -6.07 -21.68 -13.89
CA ASN A 102 -7.35 -22.18 -14.38
C ASN A 102 -8.57 -21.51 -13.70
N TYR A 103 -8.35 -20.51 -12.84
CA TYR A 103 -9.45 -19.85 -12.16
C TYR A 103 -10.23 -18.90 -13.08
N ASN A 104 -11.56 -18.92 -12.98
CA ASN A 104 -12.43 -18.13 -13.85
C ASN A 104 -12.43 -16.65 -13.45
N GLN A 105 -12.23 -15.76 -14.41
CA GLN A 105 -12.18 -14.31 -14.18
C GLN A 105 -13.52 -13.73 -13.68
N LYS A 106 -14.64 -14.30 -14.11
CA LYS A 106 -15.96 -13.86 -13.67
C LYS A 106 -16.18 -14.20 -12.19
N ASP A 107 -15.83 -15.42 -11.80
CA ASP A 107 -15.94 -15.87 -10.41
C ASP A 107 -14.98 -15.07 -9.50
N LEU A 108 -13.78 -14.76 -9.99
CA LEU A 108 -12.85 -13.88 -9.30
C LEU A 108 -13.43 -12.48 -9.09
N LYS A 109 -14.07 -11.91 -10.13
CA LYS A 109 -14.73 -10.60 -10.01
C LYS A 109 -15.84 -10.63 -8.96
N GLU A 110 -16.70 -11.62 -9.00
CA GLU A 110 -17.79 -11.78 -8.02
C GLU A 110 -17.24 -11.90 -6.60
N PHE A 111 -16.21 -12.72 -6.39
CA PHE A 111 -15.54 -12.86 -5.12
C PHE A 111 -14.94 -11.53 -4.61
N ILE A 112 -14.23 -10.79 -5.45
CA ILE A 112 -13.65 -9.49 -5.07
C ILE A 112 -14.73 -8.46 -4.76
N VAL A 113 -15.84 -8.46 -5.48
CA VAL A 113 -16.99 -7.58 -5.18
C VAL A 113 -17.51 -7.83 -3.76
N GLU A 114 -17.61 -9.08 -3.33
CA GLU A 114 -18.03 -9.39 -1.96
C GLU A 114 -16.99 -8.96 -0.91
N VAL A 115 -15.71 -9.10 -1.20
CA VAL A 115 -14.64 -8.58 -0.33
C VAL A 115 -14.73 -7.06 -0.19
N VAL A 116 -14.91 -6.34 -1.29
CA VAL A 116 -15.06 -4.89 -1.28
C VAL A 116 -16.28 -4.46 -0.48
N LYS A 117 -17.44 -5.12 -0.68
CA LYS A 117 -18.67 -4.85 0.09
C LYS A 117 -18.50 -5.08 1.60
N LYS A 118 -17.70 -6.07 1.98
CA LYS A 118 -17.40 -6.35 3.39
C LYS A 118 -16.54 -5.26 4.04
N VAL A 119 -15.61 -4.69 3.28
CA VAL A 119 -14.59 -3.76 3.77
C VAL A 119 -15.06 -2.32 3.78
N LEU A 120 -15.75 -1.88 2.73
CA LEU A 120 -16.16 -0.48 2.61
C LEU A 120 -17.35 -0.14 3.52
N PRO A 121 -17.46 1.11 3.98
CA PRO A 121 -18.63 1.57 4.73
C PRO A 121 -19.93 1.33 3.98
N LYS A 122 -20.95 0.87 4.68
CA LYS A 122 -22.27 0.55 4.09
C LYS A 122 -22.98 1.77 3.52
N GLU A 123 -22.72 2.93 4.05
CA GLU A 123 -23.27 4.23 3.63
C GLU A 123 -22.59 4.79 2.38
N TRP A 124 -21.48 4.22 1.94
CA TRP A 124 -20.79 4.72 0.76
C TRP A 124 -21.49 4.36 -0.54
N SER A 125 -21.63 5.37 -1.41
CA SER A 125 -22.21 5.18 -2.76
C SER A 125 -21.15 4.70 -3.75
N TYR A 126 -21.37 3.52 -4.37
CA TYR A 126 -20.61 3.00 -5.52
C TYR A 126 -21.41 1.91 -6.22
N ASN A 127 -21.08 1.61 -7.47
CA ASN A 127 -21.72 0.53 -8.23
C ASN A 127 -20.72 -0.64 -8.41
N SER A 128 -21.25 -1.86 -8.57
CA SER A 128 -20.42 -3.04 -8.87
C SER A 128 -19.60 -2.89 -10.17
N ASP A 129 -20.08 -2.08 -11.11
CA ASP A 129 -19.37 -1.79 -12.38
C ASP A 129 -18.17 -0.84 -12.18
N ASP A 130 -18.12 -0.13 -11.06
CA ASP A 130 -16.99 0.69 -10.68
C ASP A 130 -15.83 -0.14 -10.09
N ILE A 131 -16.06 -1.43 -9.82
CA ILE A 131 -15.06 -2.36 -9.32
C ILE A 131 -14.41 -3.08 -10.50
N LEU A 132 -13.15 -2.75 -10.75
CA LEU A 132 -12.32 -3.37 -11.79
C LEU A 132 -11.41 -4.41 -11.16
N VAL A 133 -11.51 -5.64 -11.63
CA VAL A 133 -10.68 -6.75 -11.14
C VAL A 133 -9.77 -7.24 -12.26
N ASN A 134 -8.46 -7.26 -12.01
CA ASN A 134 -7.44 -7.63 -12.99
C ASN A 134 -7.68 -6.97 -14.39
N PRO A 135 -7.80 -5.63 -14.46
CA PRO A 135 -8.22 -4.96 -15.70
C PRO A 135 -7.25 -5.14 -16.87
N THR A 136 -6.00 -5.52 -16.62
CA THR A 136 -4.98 -5.81 -17.63
C THR A 136 -4.99 -7.27 -18.09
N GLY A 137 -5.86 -8.09 -17.54
CA GLY A 137 -5.99 -9.52 -17.87
C GLY A 137 -5.60 -10.45 -16.72
N ARG A 138 -5.23 -11.68 -17.05
CA ARG A 138 -4.89 -12.73 -16.07
C ARG A 138 -3.63 -12.34 -15.29
N PHE A 139 -3.67 -12.58 -13.99
CA PHE A 139 -2.56 -12.33 -13.09
C PHE A 139 -2.15 -13.64 -12.38
N VAL A 140 -1.36 -14.45 -13.07
CA VAL A 140 -0.93 -15.78 -12.61
C VAL A 140 0.48 -15.72 -12.05
N ILE A 141 1.39 -14.99 -12.70
CA ILE A 141 2.78 -14.82 -12.26
C ILE A 141 2.86 -13.54 -11.45
N GLY A 142 3.32 -13.63 -10.21
CA GLY A 142 3.45 -12.50 -9.27
C GLY A 142 4.71 -12.60 -8.43
N GLY A 143 4.91 -11.60 -7.55
CA GLY A 143 6.11 -11.47 -6.75
C GLY A 143 7.35 -11.20 -7.59
N PRO A 144 8.56 -11.61 -7.14
CA PRO A 144 9.83 -11.32 -7.82
C PRO A 144 9.93 -11.85 -9.26
N ASP A 145 9.21 -12.93 -9.57
CA ASP A 145 9.17 -13.48 -10.93
C ASP A 145 8.37 -12.62 -11.90
N GLY A 146 7.38 -11.88 -11.40
CA GLY A 146 6.58 -10.94 -12.19
C GLY A 146 7.16 -9.54 -12.24
N ASP A 147 7.58 -9.03 -11.10
CA ASP A 147 8.13 -7.67 -10.95
C ASP A 147 9.05 -7.60 -9.72
N THR A 148 10.31 -7.27 -9.93
CA THR A 148 11.29 -7.14 -8.87
C THR A 148 11.19 -5.77 -8.21
N GLY A 149 10.88 -5.75 -6.91
CA GLY A 149 10.84 -4.54 -6.11
C GLY A 149 12.22 -3.97 -5.79
N LEU A 150 12.27 -2.67 -5.52
CA LEU A 150 13.45 -1.97 -5.04
C LEU A 150 13.12 -1.23 -3.75
N THR A 151 14.11 -1.13 -2.85
CA THR A 151 13.99 -0.34 -1.61
C THR A 151 13.70 1.14 -1.92
N GLY A 152 12.82 1.75 -1.15
CA GLY A 152 12.46 3.16 -1.29
C GLY A 152 11.55 3.50 -2.49
N ARG A 153 10.96 2.51 -3.16
CA ARG A 153 10.08 2.71 -4.31
C ARG A 153 8.58 2.53 -4.00
N LYS A 154 8.22 2.53 -2.72
CA LYS A 154 6.82 2.46 -2.24
C LYS A 154 6.49 3.56 -1.23
N ILE A 155 7.22 4.67 -1.24
CA ILE A 155 7.13 5.75 -0.26
C ILE A 155 5.73 6.35 -0.11
N ILE A 156 4.92 6.38 -1.16
CA ILE A 156 3.55 6.88 -1.11
C ILE A 156 2.62 5.87 -0.41
N VAL A 157 2.80 4.58 -0.69
CA VAL A 157 2.07 3.49 0.00
C VAL A 157 2.46 3.42 1.47
N ASP A 158 3.73 3.65 1.78
CA ASP A 158 4.26 3.59 3.14
C ASP A 158 3.88 4.81 3.99
N THR A 159 3.32 5.85 3.39
CA THR A 159 2.93 7.09 4.05
C THR A 159 1.42 7.33 3.96
N TYR A 160 0.96 8.36 3.27
CA TYR A 160 -0.43 8.83 3.33
C TYR A 160 -1.17 8.71 1.98
N GLY A 161 -0.66 7.92 1.04
CA GLY A 161 -1.35 7.64 -0.24
C GLY A 161 -1.50 8.83 -1.17
N GLY A 162 -0.65 9.85 -1.04
CA GLY A 162 -0.72 11.08 -1.83
C GLY A 162 -1.60 12.18 -1.21
N SER A 163 -2.21 11.94 -0.05
CA SER A 163 -3.02 12.95 0.66
C SER A 163 -2.16 13.98 1.40
N ALA A 164 -0.91 13.68 1.66
CA ALA A 164 0.05 14.56 2.31
C ALA A 164 1.34 14.69 1.51
N GLN A 165 2.13 15.68 1.86
CA GLN A 165 3.48 15.83 1.35
C GLN A 165 4.41 14.75 1.88
N HIS A 166 5.50 14.48 1.17
CA HIS A 166 6.58 13.59 1.59
C HIS A 166 7.92 14.13 1.10
N GLY A 167 9.01 13.69 1.73
CA GLY A 167 10.36 14.20 1.44
C GLY A 167 11.02 13.63 0.18
N GLY A 168 10.37 12.71 -0.50
CA GLY A 168 11.01 11.87 -1.51
C GLY A 168 11.70 10.67 -0.86
N GLY A 169 12.37 9.85 -1.61
CA GLY A 169 13.05 8.65 -1.10
C GLY A 169 14.20 8.23 -1.96
#